data_41a72ab5021149484cb431607454e071
#
_entry.id   41a72ab5021149484cb431607454e071
#
_cell.length_a   1.000
_cell.length_b   1.000
_cell.length_c   1.000
_cell.angle_alpha   90.00
_cell.angle_beta   90.00
_cell.angle_gamma   90.00
#
_symmetry.space_group_name_H-M   'P 1'
#
loop_
_entity.id
_entity.type
_entity.pdbx_description
1 polymer ?
#
loop_
_entity_poly.entity_id
_entity_poly.type
_entity_poly.pdbx_seq_one_letter_code
_entity_poly.pdbx_strand_id
1 'polypeptide(L)'
;MEINEKISAIVTGGASGLGEATARMLSSAGANVAIFDLDENKGLAVSEKINSDFYKVDVTDTNSVNQAVSSFLKQNEGIQIVVNCAGIGPAAKTVSRGEPHSSELFAKVININLIGSFNVASICAAEMVKNREYSEDGFRGVIVNTASVAAYDGQIGQVAYSASKGGIVGMTLPMARDLSDKGIRVCSIAPGLFLTPLLESLPEEVQESLGKQVPFPSRLGKPTEFAKLVVQIIENDMLNGEVIRLDGAIRMAPR
;
A
#
# COMPACT_ATOMS: atom_id res chain seq x y z
N MET A 1 -2.84 -17.62 6.48
CA MET A 1 -1.43 -18.01 6.20
C MET A 1 -0.57 -17.56 7.37
N GLU A 2 0.22 -18.44 7.97
CA GLU A 2 1.20 -18.07 9.00
C GLU A 2 2.44 -17.46 8.38
N ILE A 3 2.92 -16.35 8.94
CA ILE A 3 4.13 -15.65 8.45
C ILE A 3 5.35 -16.28 9.11
N ASN A 4 6.30 -16.74 8.31
CA ASN A 4 7.55 -17.37 8.77
C ASN A 4 8.66 -17.23 7.70
N GLU A 5 9.83 -17.81 7.91
CA GLU A 5 11.01 -17.71 7.05
C GLU A 5 10.86 -18.28 5.61
N LYS A 6 9.78 -19.02 5.34
CA LYS A 6 9.47 -19.53 3.99
C LYS A 6 8.58 -18.55 3.20
N ILE A 7 8.13 -17.50 3.83
CA ILE A 7 7.23 -16.51 3.22
C ILE A 7 8.05 -15.34 2.70
N SER A 8 7.83 -14.99 1.45
CA SER A 8 8.46 -13.85 0.79
C SER A 8 7.44 -12.75 0.53
N ALA A 9 7.81 -11.52 0.84
CA ALA A 9 6.95 -10.35 0.78
C ALA A 9 7.59 -9.21 -0.01
N ILE A 10 6.83 -8.54 -0.86
CA ILE A 10 7.22 -7.30 -1.53
C ILE A 10 6.38 -6.16 -0.95
N VAL A 11 7.06 -5.08 -0.52
CA VAL A 11 6.40 -3.87 -0.01
C VAL A 11 6.84 -2.67 -0.84
N THR A 12 5.91 -2.07 -1.61
CA THR A 12 6.18 -0.83 -2.34
C THR A 12 6.01 0.38 -1.45
N GLY A 13 6.79 1.46 -1.70
CA GLY A 13 6.83 2.60 -0.79
C GLY A 13 7.40 2.22 0.59
N GLY A 14 8.23 1.18 0.65
CA GLY A 14 8.73 0.57 1.87
C GLY A 14 9.85 1.35 2.57
N ALA A 15 10.34 2.43 1.96
CA ALA A 15 11.38 3.27 2.53
C ALA A 15 10.88 4.27 3.59
N SER A 16 9.56 4.40 3.80
CA SER A 16 9.00 5.35 4.78
C SER A 16 7.55 5.02 5.17
N GLY A 17 7.07 5.64 6.24
CA GLY A 17 5.66 5.70 6.64
C GLY A 17 4.97 4.34 6.79
N LEU A 18 3.82 4.17 6.12
CA LEU A 18 3.01 2.94 6.21
C LEU A 18 3.76 1.73 5.64
N GLY A 19 4.49 1.93 4.52
CA GLY A 19 5.27 0.88 3.87
C GLY A 19 6.43 0.42 4.74
N GLU A 20 7.21 1.35 5.31
CA GLU A 20 8.29 1.01 6.23
C GLU A 20 7.79 0.25 7.46
N ALA A 21 6.71 0.73 8.09
CA ALA A 21 6.13 0.05 9.25
C ALA A 21 5.66 -1.38 8.89
N THR A 22 5.13 -1.55 7.69
CA THR A 22 4.71 -2.87 7.17
C THR A 22 5.92 -3.77 6.93
N ALA A 23 6.95 -3.28 6.24
CA ALA A 23 8.17 -4.05 5.98
C ALA A 23 8.83 -4.51 7.28
N ARG A 24 8.93 -3.61 8.27
CA ARG A 24 9.46 -3.95 9.62
C ARG A 24 8.63 -5.02 10.31
N MET A 25 7.32 -4.92 10.26
CA MET A 25 6.44 -5.88 10.93
C MET A 25 6.49 -7.26 10.28
N LEU A 26 6.50 -7.33 8.95
CA LEU A 26 6.62 -8.59 8.21
C LEU A 26 7.98 -9.26 8.44
N SER A 27 9.08 -8.48 8.41
CA SER A 27 10.41 -8.99 8.72
C SER A 27 10.50 -9.50 10.18
N SER A 28 9.92 -8.76 11.14
CA SER A 28 9.87 -9.19 12.54
C SER A 28 9.05 -10.45 12.78
N ALA A 29 8.08 -10.72 11.90
CA ALA A 29 7.30 -11.96 11.87
C ALA A 29 8.01 -13.12 11.16
N GLY A 30 9.19 -12.88 10.59
CA GLY A 30 10.04 -13.89 9.97
C GLY A 30 10.00 -13.91 8.44
N ALA A 31 9.21 -13.08 7.78
CA ALA A 31 9.15 -13.07 6.32
C ALA A 31 10.44 -12.53 5.69
N ASN A 32 10.81 -13.07 4.51
CA ASN A 32 11.83 -12.50 3.63
C ASN A 32 11.22 -11.29 2.89
N VAL A 33 11.65 -10.08 3.23
CA VAL A 33 11.05 -8.85 2.73
C VAL A 33 11.90 -8.20 1.65
N ALA A 34 11.27 -7.78 0.55
CA ALA A 34 11.85 -6.85 -0.41
C ALA A 34 11.19 -5.48 -0.29
N ILE A 35 11.99 -4.44 -0.12
CA ILE A 35 11.57 -3.04 -0.16
C ILE A 35 11.70 -2.53 -1.59
N PHE A 36 10.59 -2.10 -2.20
CA PHE A 36 10.55 -1.42 -3.49
C PHE A 36 10.26 0.06 -3.28
N ASP A 37 11.23 0.92 -3.62
CA ASP A 37 11.08 2.38 -3.45
C ASP A 37 11.95 3.14 -4.46
N LEU A 38 11.60 4.39 -4.75
CA LEU A 38 12.43 5.29 -5.54
C LEU A 38 13.56 5.93 -4.72
N ASP A 39 13.36 6.12 -3.41
CA ASP A 39 14.34 6.74 -2.50
C ASP A 39 15.37 5.69 -2.05
N GLU A 40 16.46 5.63 -2.82
CA GLU A 40 17.54 4.67 -2.60
C GLU A 40 18.19 4.81 -1.22
N ASN A 41 18.43 6.05 -0.78
CA ASN A 41 19.09 6.29 0.50
C ASN A 41 18.25 5.81 1.69
N LYS A 42 16.97 6.17 1.70
CA LYS A 42 16.06 5.72 2.76
C LYS A 42 15.79 4.22 2.67
N GLY A 43 15.61 3.70 1.44
CA GLY A 43 15.37 2.28 1.23
C GLY A 43 16.50 1.40 1.75
N LEU A 44 17.76 1.74 1.43
CA LEU A 44 18.94 1.05 1.97
C LEU A 44 19.02 1.16 3.50
N ALA A 45 18.78 2.35 4.07
CA ALA A 45 18.81 2.53 5.51
C ALA A 45 17.73 1.72 6.27
N VAL A 46 16.56 1.49 5.64
CA VAL A 46 15.52 0.63 6.23
C VAL A 46 15.88 -0.83 6.05
N SER A 47 16.33 -1.26 4.84
CA SER A 47 16.66 -2.64 4.55
C SER A 47 17.79 -3.18 5.44
N GLU A 48 18.83 -2.38 5.68
CA GLU A 48 19.91 -2.73 6.64
C GLU A 48 19.37 -3.00 8.06
N LYS A 49 18.43 -2.15 8.53
CA LYS A 49 17.89 -2.27 9.90
C LYS A 49 17.01 -3.51 10.11
N ILE A 50 16.41 -4.04 9.05
CA ILE A 50 15.51 -5.17 9.13
C ILE A 50 16.05 -6.43 8.42
N ASN A 51 17.30 -6.38 8.00
CA ASN A 51 17.97 -7.46 7.25
C ASN A 51 17.12 -7.94 6.07
N SER A 52 16.73 -7.00 5.20
CA SER A 52 15.90 -7.24 4.02
C SER A 52 16.56 -6.74 2.74
N ASP A 53 15.99 -7.12 1.60
CA ASP A 53 16.45 -6.65 0.29
C ASP A 53 15.86 -5.27 -0.05
N PHE A 54 16.64 -4.44 -0.72
CA PHE A 54 16.19 -3.19 -1.32
C PHE A 54 16.35 -3.21 -2.84
N TYR A 55 15.31 -2.78 -3.54
CA TYR A 55 15.34 -2.57 -4.99
C TYR A 55 14.80 -1.18 -5.29
N LYS A 56 15.59 -0.41 -6.08
CA LYS A 56 15.13 0.88 -6.59
C LYS A 56 14.11 0.65 -7.71
N VAL A 57 12.85 0.95 -7.45
CA VAL A 57 11.73 0.63 -8.35
C VAL A 57 10.86 1.86 -8.59
N ASP A 58 10.64 2.18 -9.86
CA ASP A 58 9.53 3.03 -10.29
C ASP A 58 8.32 2.14 -10.60
N VAL A 59 7.28 2.20 -9.78
CA VAL A 59 6.06 1.40 -9.96
C VAL A 59 5.29 1.74 -11.23
N THR A 60 5.55 2.92 -11.84
CA THR A 60 4.94 3.34 -13.11
C THR A 60 5.59 2.70 -14.32
N ASP A 61 6.83 2.20 -14.17
CA ASP A 61 7.58 1.49 -15.20
C ASP A 61 7.53 -0.02 -14.99
N THR A 62 6.79 -0.72 -15.84
CA THR A 62 6.66 -2.18 -15.78
C THR A 62 7.99 -2.91 -15.96
N ASN A 63 8.97 -2.34 -16.69
CA ASN A 63 10.30 -2.94 -16.83
C ASN A 63 11.06 -2.87 -15.51
N SER A 64 11.00 -1.72 -14.82
CA SER A 64 11.58 -1.55 -13.48
C SER A 64 11.02 -2.58 -12.49
N VAL A 65 9.69 -2.75 -12.48
CA VAL A 65 9.02 -3.75 -11.62
C VAL A 65 9.44 -5.17 -11.98
N ASN A 66 9.40 -5.55 -13.27
CA ASN A 66 9.78 -6.90 -13.72
C ASN A 66 11.23 -7.25 -13.37
N GLN A 67 12.16 -6.32 -13.55
CA GLN A 67 13.57 -6.53 -13.22
C GLN A 67 13.77 -6.77 -11.72
N ALA A 68 13.12 -5.97 -10.87
CA ALA A 68 13.20 -6.12 -9.42
C ALA A 68 12.58 -7.43 -8.95
N VAL A 69 11.38 -7.78 -9.44
CA VAL A 69 10.71 -9.06 -9.15
C VAL A 69 11.59 -10.24 -9.58
N SER A 70 12.14 -10.21 -10.80
CA SER A 70 13.03 -11.26 -11.30
C SER A 70 14.31 -11.38 -10.47
N SER A 71 14.84 -10.26 -9.97
CA SER A 71 16.02 -10.27 -9.11
C SER A 71 15.74 -10.84 -7.73
N PHE A 72 14.60 -10.49 -7.15
CA PHE A 72 14.14 -11.04 -5.86
C PHE A 72 13.92 -12.55 -5.92
N LEU A 73 13.32 -13.04 -7.00
CA LEU A 73 13.04 -14.47 -7.21
C LEU A 73 14.30 -15.34 -7.42
N LYS A 74 15.47 -14.74 -7.69
CA LYS A 74 16.73 -15.52 -7.76
C LYS A 74 17.16 -16.06 -6.39
N GLN A 75 16.69 -15.45 -5.31
CA GLN A 75 17.08 -15.76 -3.93
C GLN A 75 15.91 -16.30 -3.10
N ASN A 76 14.68 -16.27 -3.65
CA ASN A 76 13.47 -16.63 -2.95
C ASN A 76 12.61 -17.61 -3.77
N GLU A 77 11.98 -18.58 -3.10
CA GLU A 77 11.16 -19.63 -3.74
C GLU A 77 9.76 -19.16 -4.20
N GLY A 78 9.56 -17.87 -4.38
CA GLY A 78 8.27 -17.31 -4.82
C GLY A 78 7.95 -15.99 -4.10
N ILE A 79 6.76 -15.48 -4.35
CA ILE A 79 6.20 -14.29 -3.70
C ILE A 79 4.85 -14.69 -3.11
N GLN A 80 4.65 -14.54 -1.80
CA GLN A 80 3.39 -14.88 -1.14
C GLN A 80 2.60 -13.64 -0.71
N ILE A 81 3.31 -12.54 -0.47
CA ILE A 81 2.69 -11.31 0.03
C ILE A 81 3.13 -10.14 -0.85
N VAL A 82 2.17 -9.31 -1.27
CA VAL A 82 2.42 -8.00 -1.87
C VAL A 82 1.65 -6.94 -1.11
N VAL A 83 2.34 -5.88 -0.67
CA VAL A 83 1.69 -4.73 -0.04
C VAL A 83 2.04 -3.46 -0.82
N ASN A 84 1.04 -2.88 -1.47
CA ASN A 84 1.19 -1.67 -2.27
C ASN A 84 0.97 -0.43 -1.40
N CYS A 85 2.07 0.22 -0.97
CA CYS A 85 2.05 1.47 -0.20
C CYS A 85 2.62 2.66 -0.98
N ALA A 86 3.24 2.46 -2.15
CA ALA A 86 3.76 3.56 -2.96
C ALA A 86 2.63 4.50 -3.40
N GLY A 87 2.82 5.80 -3.20
CA GLY A 87 1.82 6.78 -3.58
C GLY A 87 2.20 8.21 -3.20
N ILE A 88 1.54 9.17 -3.85
CA ILE A 88 1.68 10.60 -3.60
C ILE A 88 0.31 11.25 -3.43
N GLY A 89 0.24 12.38 -2.70
CA GLY A 89 -1.01 13.11 -2.46
C GLY A 89 -0.86 14.62 -2.54
N PRO A 90 -0.41 15.20 -3.67
CA PRO A 90 -0.36 16.63 -3.83
C PRO A 90 -1.77 17.22 -3.82
N ALA A 91 -1.96 18.33 -3.10
CA ALA A 91 -3.23 19.06 -3.06
C ALA A 91 -3.31 20.07 -4.20
N ALA A 92 -4.33 19.95 -5.06
CA ALA A 92 -4.62 20.92 -6.10
C ALA A 92 -6.13 20.95 -6.41
N LYS A 93 -6.72 22.18 -6.45
CA LYS A 93 -8.14 22.35 -6.75
C LYS A 93 -8.42 22.15 -8.24
N THR A 94 -9.64 21.75 -8.59
CA THR A 94 -10.13 21.66 -9.98
C THR A 94 -9.95 22.99 -10.72
N VAL A 95 -10.19 24.11 -10.04
CA VAL A 95 -9.87 25.46 -10.53
C VAL A 95 -9.23 26.23 -9.39
N SER A 96 -8.13 26.94 -9.66
CA SER A 96 -7.45 27.80 -8.69
C SER A 96 -7.04 29.12 -9.37
N ARG A 97 -7.46 30.28 -8.82
CA ARG A 97 -7.16 31.61 -9.36
C ARG A 97 -7.56 31.76 -10.84
N GLY A 98 -8.64 31.11 -11.26
CA GLY A 98 -9.11 31.14 -12.66
C GLY A 98 -8.45 30.15 -13.60
N GLU A 99 -7.40 29.43 -13.14
CA GLU A 99 -6.68 28.45 -13.93
C GLU A 99 -7.19 27.02 -13.62
N PRO A 100 -7.29 26.16 -14.65
CA PRO A 100 -7.69 24.76 -14.46
C PRO A 100 -6.61 23.97 -13.73
N HIS A 101 -7.01 22.82 -13.16
CA HIS A 101 -6.06 21.84 -12.62
C HIS A 101 -5.09 21.34 -13.71
N SER A 102 -3.79 21.22 -13.40
CA SER A 102 -2.82 20.64 -14.34
C SER A 102 -3.17 19.19 -14.67
N SER A 103 -3.32 18.92 -15.97
CA SER A 103 -3.54 17.57 -16.49
C SER A 103 -2.34 16.65 -16.19
N GLU A 104 -1.12 17.18 -16.26
CA GLU A 104 0.12 16.46 -15.97
C GLU A 104 0.17 16.04 -14.49
N LEU A 105 -0.21 16.93 -13.57
CA LEU A 105 -0.26 16.60 -12.15
C LEU A 105 -1.33 15.54 -11.86
N PHE A 106 -2.51 15.68 -12.49
CA PHE A 106 -3.58 14.69 -12.37
C PHE A 106 -3.10 13.31 -12.87
N ALA A 107 -2.54 13.26 -14.08
CA ALA A 107 -2.01 12.03 -14.68
C ALA A 107 -0.89 11.42 -13.82
N LYS A 108 0.02 12.24 -13.27
CA LYS A 108 1.08 11.78 -12.38
C LYS A 108 0.53 11.06 -11.15
N VAL A 109 -0.50 11.61 -10.51
CA VAL A 109 -1.13 10.99 -9.32
C VAL A 109 -1.81 9.67 -9.70
N ILE A 110 -2.55 9.63 -10.81
CA ILE A 110 -3.18 8.40 -11.30
C ILE A 110 -2.13 7.34 -11.64
N ASN A 111 -1.09 7.72 -12.36
CA ASN A 111 -0.04 6.78 -12.79
C ASN A 111 0.68 6.16 -11.60
N ILE A 112 1.06 6.93 -10.59
CA ILE A 112 1.77 6.39 -9.43
C ILE A 112 0.81 5.58 -8.55
N ASN A 113 -0.31 6.18 -8.12
CA ASN A 113 -1.14 5.58 -7.07
C ASN A 113 -1.98 4.41 -7.56
N LEU A 114 -2.53 4.50 -8.78
CA LEU A 114 -3.46 3.51 -9.32
C LEU A 114 -2.77 2.56 -10.30
N ILE A 115 -2.19 3.09 -11.38
CA ILE A 115 -1.55 2.26 -12.41
C ILE A 115 -0.31 1.56 -11.82
N GLY A 116 0.50 2.26 -11.02
CA GLY A 116 1.65 1.67 -10.35
C GLY A 116 1.28 0.53 -9.40
N SER A 117 0.23 0.70 -8.59
CA SER A 117 -0.27 -0.39 -7.74
C SER A 117 -0.78 -1.57 -8.56
N PHE A 118 -1.47 -1.32 -9.68
CA PHE A 118 -1.92 -2.38 -10.59
C PHE A 118 -0.75 -3.11 -11.26
N ASN A 119 0.26 -2.38 -11.73
CA ASN A 119 1.46 -2.97 -12.36
C ASN A 119 2.13 -3.97 -11.40
N VAL A 120 2.40 -3.53 -10.16
CA VAL A 120 3.04 -4.41 -9.16
C VAL A 120 2.14 -5.59 -8.83
N ALA A 121 0.85 -5.35 -8.58
CA ALA A 121 -0.11 -6.40 -8.25
C ALA A 121 -0.21 -7.45 -9.37
N SER A 122 -0.37 -7.04 -10.62
CA SER A 122 -0.53 -7.96 -11.76
C SER A 122 0.74 -8.76 -12.06
N ILE A 123 1.91 -8.10 -12.05
CA ILE A 123 3.21 -8.76 -12.27
C ILE A 123 3.49 -9.78 -11.16
N CYS A 124 3.29 -9.40 -9.91
CA CYS A 124 3.50 -10.32 -8.79
C CYS A 124 2.45 -11.44 -8.76
N ALA A 125 1.19 -11.17 -9.11
CA ALA A 125 0.16 -12.21 -9.22
C ALA A 125 0.53 -13.28 -10.25
N ALA A 126 1.12 -12.89 -11.39
CA ALA A 126 1.60 -13.83 -12.40
C ALA A 126 2.72 -14.76 -11.86
N GLU A 127 3.54 -14.29 -10.93
CA GLU A 127 4.52 -15.13 -10.24
C GLU A 127 3.87 -15.96 -9.13
N MET A 128 2.94 -15.37 -8.36
CA MET A 128 2.21 -16.09 -7.29
C MET A 128 1.46 -17.32 -7.80
N VAL A 129 0.92 -17.29 -9.01
CA VAL A 129 0.25 -18.45 -9.65
C VAL A 129 1.17 -19.66 -9.74
N LYS A 130 2.50 -19.46 -9.80
CA LYS A 130 3.51 -20.53 -9.86
C LYS A 130 3.86 -21.12 -8.49
N ASN A 131 3.43 -20.47 -7.40
CA ASN A 131 3.69 -20.96 -6.05
C ASN A 131 3.03 -22.32 -5.80
N ARG A 132 3.64 -23.11 -4.92
CA ARG A 132 2.96 -24.27 -4.33
C ARG A 132 1.78 -23.78 -3.49
N GLU A 133 0.77 -24.62 -3.38
CA GLU A 133 -0.35 -24.37 -2.48
C GLU A 133 0.09 -24.53 -1.02
N TYR A 134 -0.29 -23.59 -0.16
CA TYR A 134 0.08 -23.56 1.26
C TYR A 134 -0.98 -24.16 2.17
N SER A 135 -2.18 -24.43 1.63
CA SER A 135 -3.29 -24.99 2.40
C SER A 135 -4.13 -25.94 1.55
N GLU A 136 -5.01 -26.69 2.19
CA GLU A 136 -5.99 -27.58 1.52
C GLU A 136 -6.96 -26.80 0.62
N ASP A 137 -7.17 -25.51 0.90
CA ASP A 137 -7.99 -24.58 0.08
C ASP A 137 -7.25 -24.05 -1.17
N GLY A 138 -6.01 -24.47 -1.40
CA GLY A 138 -5.24 -24.07 -2.59
C GLY A 138 -4.65 -22.66 -2.51
N PHE A 139 -4.42 -22.12 -1.31
CA PHE A 139 -3.88 -20.78 -1.10
C PHE A 139 -2.46 -20.60 -1.67
N ARG A 140 -2.19 -19.54 -2.43
CA ARG A 140 -0.89 -19.23 -3.04
C ARG A 140 -0.35 -17.84 -2.72
N GLY A 141 -1.21 -16.89 -2.36
CA GLY A 141 -0.74 -15.54 -2.06
C GLY A 141 -1.82 -14.54 -1.68
N VAL A 142 -1.40 -13.37 -1.21
CA VAL A 142 -2.27 -12.26 -0.86
C VAL A 142 -1.69 -10.92 -1.31
N ILE A 143 -2.54 -10.08 -1.88
CA ILE A 143 -2.22 -8.70 -2.29
C ILE A 143 -3.03 -7.76 -1.39
N VAL A 144 -2.34 -6.82 -0.75
CA VAL A 144 -2.95 -5.76 0.05
C VAL A 144 -2.64 -4.41 -0.58
N ASN A 145 -3.66 -3.69 -1.03
CA ASN A 145 -3.51 -2.36 -1.61
C ASN A 145 -3.83 -1.26 -0.60
N THR A 146 -3.17 -0.12 -0.72
CA THR A 146 -3.45 1.05 0.10
C THR A 146 -4.38 2.01 -0.64
N ALA A 147 -5.67 1.98 -0.28
CA ALA A 147 -6.67 2.99 -0.64
C ALA A 147 -6.51 4.24 0.25
N SER A 148 -7.59 4.91 0.57
CA SER A 148 -7.69 6.02 1.53
C SER A 148 -9.16 6.29 1.84
N VAL A 149 -9.45 6.87 3.01
CA VAL A 149 -10.77 7.48 3.27
C VAL A 149 -11.12 8.57 2.26
N ALA A 150 -10.12 9.20 1.63
CA ALA A 150 -10.31 10.16 0.54
C ALA A 150 -10.98 9.57 -0.72
N ALA A 151 -11.04 8.25 -0.84
CA ALA A 151 -11.83 7.57 -1.87
C ALA A 151 -13.34 7.78 -1.67
N TYR A 152 -13.76 8.07 -0.45
CA TYR A 152 -15.15 8.24 -0.02
C TYR A 152 -15.46 9.68 0.38
N ASP A 153 -14.58 10.27 1.20
CA ASP A 153 -14.78 11.54 1.87
C ASP A 153 -13.69 12.55 1.42
N GLY A 154 -13.44 12.66 0.10
CA GLY A 154 -12.37 13.52 -0.43
C GLY A 154 -12.57 15.00 -0.10
N GLN A 155 -11.48 15.66 0.31
CA GLN A 155 -11.44 17.06 0.70
C GLN A 155 -11.15 17.99 -0.52
N ILE A 156 -11.37 19.28 -0.31
CA ILE A 156 -11.00 20.32 -1.28
C ILE A 156 -9.50 20.19 -1.63
N GLY A 157 -9.22 20.10 -2.93
CA GLY A 157 -7.87 19.91 -3.46
C GLY A 157 -7.43 18.46 -3.63
N GLN A 158 -8.27 17.48 -3.30
CA GLN A 158 -7.90 16.06 -3.41
C GLN A 158 -8.47 15.36 -4.66
N VAL A 159 -8.93 16.08 -5.70
CA VAL A 159 -9.62 15.47 -6.84
C VAL A 159 -8.81 14.34 -7.51
N ALA A 160 -7.53 14.57 -7.79
CA ALA A 160 -6.65 13.54 -8.39
C ALA A 160 -6.37 12.39 -7.40
N TYR A 161 -6.09 12.73 -6.14
CA TYR A 161 -5.84 11.75 -5.09
C TYR A 161 -7.06 10.86 -4.83
N SER A 162 -8.24 11.48 -4.64
CA SER A 162 -9.50 10.76 -4.44
C SER A 162 -9.86 9.88 -5.63
N ALA A 163 -9.65 10.37 -6.87
CA ALA A 163 -9.87 9.57 -8.07
C ALA A 163 -8.95 8.33 -8.10
N SER A 164 -7.66 8.50 -7.77
CA SER A 164 -6.71 7.39 -7.72
C SER A 164 -7.08 6.35 -6.65
N LYS A 165 -7.46 6.81 -5.46
CA LYS A 165 -7.84 5.93 -4.35
C LYS A 165 -9.23 5.31 -4.52
N GLY A 166 -10.15 6.00 -5.18
CA GLY A 166 -11.42 5.44 -5.67
C GLY A 166 -11.19 4.33 -6.70
N GLY A 167 -10.21 4.47 -7.59
CA GLY A 167 -9.77 3.42 -8.51
C GLY A 167 -9.26 2.16 -7.78
N ILE A 168 -8.46 2.33 -6.71
CA ILE A 168 -8.01 1.21 -5.85
C ILE A 168 -9.21 0.49 -5.22
N VAL A 169 -10.18 1.22 -4.70
CA VAL A 169 -11.42 0.65 -4.15
C VAL A 169 -12.16 -0.13 -5.23
N GLY A 170 -12.35 0.48 -6.42
CA GLY A 170 -13.07 -0.14 -7.52
C GLY A 170 -12.42 -1.40 -8.08
N MET A 171 -11.08 -1.49 -8.11
CA MET A 171 -10.38 -2.67 -8.64
C MET A 171 -10.25 -3.81 -7.62
N THR A 172 -10.49 -3.59 -6.32
CA THR A 172 -10.25 -4.60 -5.27
C THR A 172 -11.07 -5.87 -5.48
N LEU A 173 -12.39 -5.73 -5.58
CA LEU A 173 -13.28 -6.90 -5.73
C LEU A 173 -13.14 -7.60 -7.10
N PRO A 174 -13.07 -6.90 -8.25
CA PRO A 174 -12.81 -7.56 -9.53
C PRO A 174 -11.49 -8.34 -9.53
N MET A 175 -10.40 -7.75 -9.03
CA MET A 175 -9.09 -8.42 -8.96
C MET A 175 -9.15 -9.66 -8.06
N ALA A 176 -9.85 -9.60 -6.91
CA ALA A 176 -10.05 -10.75 -6.03
C ALA A 176 -10.81 -11.89 -6.73
N ARG A 177 -11.79 -11.55 -7.57
CA ARG A 177 -12.57 -12.51 -8.37
C ARG A 177 -11.76 -13.12 -9.49
N ASP A 178 -10.99 -12.32 -10.22
CA ASP A 178 -10.11 -12.77 -11.32
C ASP A 178 -9.04 -13.77 -10.83
N LEU A 179 -8.60 -13.61 -9.57
CA LEU A 179 -7.52 -14.40 -8.97
C LEU A 179 -8.02 -15.52 -8.03
N SER A 180 -9.33 -15.65 -7.85
CA SER A 180 -9.92 -16.62 -6.92
C SER A 180 -9.62 -18.07 -7.28
N ASP A 181 -9.69 -18.43 -8.56
CA ASP A 181 -9.34 -19.77 -9.06
C ASP A 181 -7.82 -20.06 -9.08
N LYS A 182 -7.01 -19.05 -8.74
CA LYS A 182 -5.55 -19.14 -8.61
C LYS A 182 -5.09 -19.21 -7.15
N GLY A 183 -6.02 -19.19 -6.20
CA GLY A 183 -5.69 -19.20 -4.77
C GLY A 183 -5.02 -17.91 -4.28
N ILE A 184 -5.29 -16.77 -4.90
CA ILE A 184 -4.71 -15.48 -4.53
C ILE A 184 -5.83 -14.55 -4.04
N ARG A 185 -5.68 -14.05 -2.82
CA ARG A 185 -6.61 -13.09 -2.21
C ARG A 185 -6.18 -11.65 -2.50
N VAL A 186 -7.15 -10.75 -2.58
CA VAL A 186 -6.91 -9.30 -2.73
C VAL A 186 -7.78 -8.54 -1.76
N CYS A 187 -7.16 -7.72 -0.90
CA CYS A 187 -7.85 -6.78 -0.03
C CYS A 187 -7.24 -5.39 -0.17
N SER A 188 -7.98 -4.39 0.28
CA SER A 188 -7.46 -3.03 0.39
C SER A 188 -7.73 -2.48 1.79
N ILE A 189 -6.80 -1.64 2.26
CA ILE A 189 -7.00 -0.85 3.48
C ILE A 189 -7.23 0.60 3.05
N ALA A 190 -8.24 1.25 3.61
CA ALA A 190 -8.50 2.68 3.46
C ALA A 190 -8.15 3.41 4.77
N PRO A 191 -6.87 3.84 4.95
CA PRO A 191 -6.46 4.55 6.14
C PRO A 191 -7.09 5.94 6.21
N GLY A 192 -7.37 6.39 7.44
CA GLY A 192 -7.71 7.77 7.77
C GLY A 192 -6.47 8.64 7.91
N LEU A 193 -6.44 9.48 8.95
CA LEU A 193 -5.31 10.37 9.26
C LEU A 193 -4.24 9.59 10.04
N PHE A 194 -3.14 9.27 9.36
CA PHE A 194 -2.00 8.54 9.93
C PHE A 194 -0.76 9.41 9.99
N LEU A 195 0.03 9.25 11.06
CA LEU A 195 1.31 9.92 11.23
C LEU A 195 2.33 9.34 10.23
N THR A 196 2.35 9.92 9.05
CA THR A 196 3.29 9.62 7.96
C THR A 196 4.29 10.76 7.82
N PRO A 197 5.42 10.61 7.12
CA PRO A 197 6.40 11.68 6.96
C PRO A 197 5.80 13.01 6.49
N LEU A 198 4.73 12.96 5.69
CA LEU A 198 4.01 14.16 5.27
C LEU A 198 3.35 14.90 6.45
N LEU A 199 2.68 14.17 7.34
CA LEU A 199 2.03 14.76 8.52
C LEU A 199 3.03 15.05 9.64
N GLU A 200 4.09 14.28 9.78
CA GLU A 200 5.19 14.54 10.71
C GLU A 200 5.93 15.84 10.41
N SER A 201 5.96 16.27 9.14
CA SER A 201 6.57 17.55 8.75
C SER A 201 5.74 18.79 9.14
N LEU A 202 4.49 18.60 9.57
CA LEU A 202 3.62 19.68 10.03
C LEU A 202 3.94 20.08 11.48
N PRO A 203 3.66 21.33 11.88
CA PRO A 203 3.76 21.74 13.29
C PRO A 203 2.92 20.85 14.21
N GLU A 204 3.40 20.60 15.43
CA GLU A 204 2.75 19.70 16.39
C GLU A 204 1.29 20.11 16.69
N GLU A 205 1.03 21.41 16.80
CA GLU A 205 -0.34 21.95 16.99
C GLU A 205 -1.29 21.54 15.84
N VAL A 206 -0.77 21.48 14.61
CA VAL A 206 -1.56 21.06 13.43
C VAL A 206 -1.80 19.55 13.49
N GLN A 207 -0.79 18.78 13.86
CA GLN A 207 -0.93 17.31 14.03
C GLN A 207 -1.98 17.00 15.11
N GLU A 208 -1.94 17.69 16.25
CA GLU A 208 -2.94 17.56 17.31
C GLU A 208 -4.34 17.95 16.86
N SER A 209 -4.46 19.07 16.12
CA SER A 209 -5.74 19.52 15.58
C SER A 209 -6.35 18.49 14.63
N LEU A 210 -5.54 17.90 13.76
CA LEU A 210 -5.98 16.82 12.87
C LEU A 210 -6.36 15.57 13.67
N GLY A 211 -5.58 15.22 14.69
CA GLY A 211 -5.87 14.08 15.56
C GLY A 211 -7.19 14.22 16.30
N LYS A 212 -7.55 15.42 16.75
CA LYS A 212 -8.82 15.72 17.43
C LYS A 212 -10.06 15.55 16.54
N GLN A 213 -9.88 15.52 15.20
CA GLN A 213 -10.98 15.25 14.26
C GLN A 213 -11.34 13.76 14.20
N VAL A 214 -10.45 12.87 14.68
CA VAL A 214 -10.72 11.43 14.77
C VAL A 214 -11.61 11.16 15.99
N PRO A 215 -12.81 10.57 15.80
CA PRO A 215 -13.72 10.31 16.92
C PRO A 215 -13.12 9.46 18.03
N PHE A 216 -12.52 8.28 17.69
CA PHE A 216 -11.84 7.44 18.67
C PHE A 216 -10.91 6.42 17.98
N PRO A 217 -9.67 6.29 18.47
CA PRO A 217 -9.00 7.13 19.45
C PRO A 217 -8.73 8.53 18.87
N SER A 218 -8.90 9.58 19.69
CA SER A 218 -8.77 10.98 19.23
C SER A 218 -7.30 11.40 19.07
N ARG A 219 -6.67 10.87 18.04
CA ARG A 219 -5.28 11.09 17.64
C ARG A 219 -5.06 10.62 16.21
N LEU A 220 -3.91 10.99 15.63
CA LEU A 220 -3.45 10.38 14.39
C LEU A 220 -3.19 8.87 14.58
N GLY A 221 -3.51 8.08 13.57
CA GLY A 221 -3.15 6.66 13.51
C GLY A 221 -1.63 6.50 13.43
N LYS A 222 -1.11 5.46 14.06
CA LYS A 222 0.32 5.11 13.97
C LYS A 222 0.55 4.18 12.78
N PRO A 223 1.63 4.34 11.99
CA PRO A 223 1.96 3.42 10.89
C PRO A 223 1.95 1.94 11.29
N THR A 224 2.33 1.64 12.53
CA THR A 224 2.29 0.27 13.08
C THR A 224 0.86 -0.29 13.21
N GLU A 225 -0.17 0.54 13.33
CA GLU A 225 -1.57 0.09 13.37
C GLU A 225 -2.05 -0.33 11.97
N PHE A 226 -1.55 0.35 10.92
CA PHE A 226 -1.76 -0.08 9.54
C PHE A 226 -1.07 -1.43 9.29
N ALA A 227 0.21 -1.54 9.64
CA ALA A 227 0.98 -2.78 9.49
C ALA A 227 0.33 -3.96 10.23
N LYS A 228 -0.25 -3.71 11.41
CA LYS A 228 -1.00 -4.70 12.17
C LYS A 228 -2.21 -5.24 11.41
N LEU A 229 -2.96 -4.35 10.75
CA LEU A 229 -4.11 -4.77 9.93
C LEU A 229 -3.65 -5.54 8.69
N VAL A 230 -2.51 -5.17 8.08
CA VAL A 230 -1.91 -5.96 6.99
C VAL A 230 -1.66 -7.39 7.44
N VAL A 231 -1.01 -7.60 8.60
CA VAL A 231 -0.78 -8.95 9.16
C VAL A 231 -2.09 -9.68 9.40
N GLN A 232 -3.10 -9.02 9.98
CA GLN A 232 -4.42 -9.62 10.20
C GLN A 232 -5.11 -10.05 8.90
N ILE A 233 -4.97 -9.28 7.81
CA ILE A 233 -5.49 -9.67 6.48
C ILE A 233 -4.72 -10.89 5.94
N ILE A 234 -3.42 -10.95 6.13
CA ILE A 234 -2.58 -12.08 5.69
C ILE A 234 -3.00 -13.36 6.41
N GLU A 235 -3.18 -13.31 7.74
CA GLU A 235 -3.47 -14.45 8.59
C GLU A 235 -4.94 -14.92 8.53
N ASN A 236 -5.85 -14.06 8.09
CA ASN A 236 -7.28 -14.39 8.00
C ASN A 236 -7.67 -14.75 6.56
N ASP A 237 -7.71 -16.03 6.26
CA ASP A 237 -7.93 -16.55 4.90
C ASP A 237 -9.33 -16.24 4.35
N MET A 238 -10.31 -15.93 5.20
CA MET A 238 -11.66 -15.55 4.77
C MET A 238 -11.77 -14.08 4.30
N LEU A 239 -10.77 -13.23 4.59
CA LEU A 239 -10.74 -11.86 4.09
C LEU A 239 -10.27 -11.84 2.62
N ASN A 240 -11.21 -11.57 1.71
CA ASN A 240 -10.96 -11.46 0.27
C ASN A 240 -11.96 -10.50 -0.40
N GLY A 241 -11.48 -9.66 -1.29
CA GLY A 241 -12.30 -8.70 -2.05
C GLY A 241 -12.82 -7.51 -1.25
N GLU A 242 -12.36 -7.30 -0.01
CA GLU A 242 -12.87 -6.28 0.89
C GLU A 242 -11.96 -5.04 0.96
N VAL A 243 -12.57 -3.89 1.20
CA VAL A 243 -11.90 -2.62 1.47
C VAL A 243 -12.19 -2.21 2.92
N ILE A 244 -11.20 -2.33 3.78
CA ILE A 244 -11.35 -2.07 5.22
C ILE A 244 -10.95 -0.64 5.53
N ARG A 245 -11.88 0.18 6.03
CA ARG A 245 -11.58 1.51 6.57
C ARG A 245 -10.86 1.36 7.91
N LEU A 246 -9.67 1.95 8.01
CA LEU A 246 -8.88 2.02 9.25
C LEU A 246 -8.72 3.49 9.63
N ASP A 247 -9.70 4.07 10.30
CA ASP A 247 -9.86 5.52 10.35
C ASP A 247 -10.38 6.10 11.68
N GLY A 248 -10.56 5.28 12.71
CA GLY A 248 -11.11 5.73 13.99
C GLY A 248 -12.52 6.33 13.88
N ALA A 249 -13.30 5.90 12.89
CA ALA A 249 -14.64 6.38 12.56
C ALA A 249 -14.70 7.81 12.00
N ILE A 250 -13.57 8.38 11.52
CA ILE A 250 -13.61 9.71 10.92
C ILE A 250 -14.41 9.70 9.61
N ARG A 251 -15.13 10.78 9.37
CA ARG A 251 -15.64 11.19 8.06
C ARG A 251 -15.08 12.56 7.80
N MET A 252 -14.30 12.67 6.73
CA MET A 252 -13.53 13.90 6.48
C MET A 252 -14.45 15.06 6.21
N ALA A 253 -14.24 16.17 6.93
CA ALA A 253 -14.88 17.44 6.58
C ALA A 253 -14.35 17.95 5.22
N PRO A 254 -15.10 18.83 4.51
CA PRO A 254 -14.65 19.36 3.21
C PRO A 254 -13.30 20.11 3.27
N ARG A 255 -12.93 20.57 4.49
CA ARG A 255 -11.67 21.29 4.78
C ARG A 255 -11.11 20.83 6.12
#